data_1d8e4fc182ba0ebd6685bc0696e53153
#
_entry.id   1d8e4fc182ba0ebd6685bc0696e53153
#
_cell.length_a   1.000
_cell.length_b   1.000
_cell.length_c   1.000
_cell.angle_alpha   90.00
_cell.angle_beta   90.00
_cell.angle_gamma   90.00
#
_symmetry.space_group_name_H-M   'P 1'
#
loop_
_entity.id
_entity.type
_entity.pdbx_description
1 polymer ?
#
loop_
_entity_poly.entity_id
_entity_poly.type
_entity_poly.pdbx_seq_one_letter_code
_entity_poly.pdbx_strand_id
1 'polypeptide(L)'
;MTSRPASQTKTRTALQNPLQMLLPDPFPDMTDQPSAGPVIALRGQTLGDQTIDTSLGQALMAAFLRTLAGNPAPPTALLLYGSAVLLAGSQSPVLDLLAALQKHGCEILCCQISCAALLEGGKPAVGQLADWIDLTDRMQKARQVLWP
;
A
#
# COMPACT_ATOMS: atom_id res chain seq x y z
N MET A 1 20.47 36.32 -21.11
CA MET A 1 20.05 35.79 -20.95
C MET A 1 20.13 34.78 -21.14
N THR A 2 20.19 34.56 -21.07
CA THR A 2 19.95 33.78 -21.20
C THR A 2 20.17 32.93 -20.93
N SER A 3 20.29 32.57 -20.62
CA SER A 3 20.20 31.83 -20.38
C SER A 3 20.12 31.23 -19.69
N ARG A 4 19.96 30.79 -19.29
CA ARG A 4 19.56 30.17 -18.70
C ARG A 4 19.44 29.12 -18.74
N PRO A 5 19.50 28.91 -18.99
CA PRO A 5 19.18 27.94 -18.86
C PRO A 5 18.99 27.14 -18.50
N ALA A 6 19.05 26.90 -18.36
CA ALA A 6 18.67 26.35 -18.03
C ALA A 6 18.44 25.85 -17.36
N SER A 7 18.41 25.83 -17.08
CA SER A 7 17.94 25.72 -16.49
C SER A 7 17.51 25.53 -15.97
N GLN A 8 17.80 25.33 -15.86
CA GLN A 8 17.13 25.35 -15.50
C GLN A 8 16.55 24.73 -15.27
N THR A 9 16.56 24.47 -15.16
CA THR A 9 15.82 24.15 -14.88
C THR A 9 15.40 23.67 -14.28
N LYS A 10 15.63 23.43 -13.97
CA LYS A 10 15.11 23.33 -13.45
C LYS A 10 14.51 23.52 -13.08
N THR A 11 14.60 23.46 -13.04
CA THR A 11 13.98 23.93 -12.77
C THR A 11 13.44 24.35 -12.86
N ARG A 12 13.49 24.48 -12.82
CA ARG A 12 12.87 25.11 -13.04
C ARG A 12 12.58 25.79 -13.33
N THR A 13 12.71 26.15 -13.39
CA THR A 13 12.38 26.97 -13.84
C THR A 13 12.18 27.68 -13.69
N ALA A 14 12.58 27.45 -13.62
CA ALA A 14 12.23 28.60 -13.08
C ALA A 14 10.97 29.12 -13.12
N LEU A 15 10.59 29.68 -12.54
CA LEU A 15 9.50 30.28 -12.43
C LEU A 15 9.35 31.44 -13.17
N GLN A 16 8.81 31.25 -14.18
CA GLN A 16 8.80 32.23 -15.15
C GLN A 16 7.47 32.85 -15.30
N ASN A 17 6.44 32.24 -14.83
CA ASN A 17 5.08 32.74 -14.88
C ASN A 17 4.70 33.30 -13.51
N PRO A 18 4.52 34.63 -13.38
CA PRO A 18 4.17 35.21 -12.09
C PRO A 18 2.86 34.67 -11.53
N LEU A 19 1.92 34.31 -12.38
CA LEU A 19 0.67 33.75 -11.93
C LEU A 19 0.90 32.41 -11.25
N GLN A 20 1.84 31.66 -11.76
CA GLN A 20 2.20 30.36 -11.20
C GLN A 20 2.70 30.52 -9.76
N MET A 21 3.39 31.61 -9.48
CA MET A 21 3.92 31.86 -8.15
C MET A 21 2.85 32.26 -7.15
N LEU A 22 1.73 32.79 -7.62
CA LEU A 22 0.67 33.21 -6.75
C LEU A 22 -0.33 32.13 -6.43
N LEU A 23 -0.35 31.09 -7.23
CA LEU A 23 -1.29 29.98 -7.02
C LEU A 23 -0.64 28.92 -6.17
N PRO A 24 -1.41 28.31 -5.26
CA PRO A 24 -0.89 27.16 -4.54
C PRO A 24 -0.62 26.03 -5.51
N ASP A 25 0.39 25.25 -5.22
CA ASP A 25 0.72 24.09 -6.01
C ASP A 25 -0.39 23.06 -5.85
N PRO A 26 -1.07 22.66 -6.93
CA PRO A 26 -2.12 21.64 -6.82
C PRO A 26 -1.56 20.26 -6.49
N PHE A 27 -0.25 20.06 -6.70
CA PHE A 27 0.40 18.81 -6.39
C PHE A 27 1.51 19.10 -5.38
N PRO A 28 1.16 19.20 -4.09
CA PRO A 28 2.14 19.57 -3.09
C PRO A 28 3.28 18.59 -3.17
N ASP A 29 4.38 19.14 -3.29
CA ASP A 29 5.71 18.60 -3.22
C ASP A 29 5.83 17.09 -3.18
N MET A 30 5.53 16.47 -4.28
CA MET A 30 5.59 15.02 -4.38
C MET A 30 7.01 14.50 -4.34
N THR A 31 7.98 15.37 -4.60
CA THR A 31 9.37 14.96 -4.59
C THR A 31 9.93 14.84 -3.18
N ASP A 32 9.32 15.54 -2.22
CA ASP A 32 9.77 15.50 -0.84
C ASP A 32 9.08 14.44 -0.02
N GLN A 33 8.20 13.66 -0.62
CA GLN A 33 7.48 12.61 0.10
C GLN A 33 8.02 11.26 -0.28
N PRO A 34 8.91 10.71 0.53
CA PRO A 34 9.34 9.35 0.30
C PRO A 34 8.15 8.42 0.49
N SER A 35 8.16 7.33 -0.21
CA SER A 35 7.15 6.31 -0.05
C SER A 35 5.75 6.80 -0.34
N ALA A 36 5.60 7.57 -1.42
CA ALA A 36 4.31 8.08 -1.81
C ALA A 36 3.39 6.99 -2.41
N GLY A 37 3.71 5.74 -2.22
CA GLY A 37 2.89 4.65 -2.73
C GLY A 37 1.53 4.59 -2.08
N PRO A 38 0.60 3.86 -2.71
CA PRO A 38 -0.75 3.76 -2.19
C PRO A 38 -0.82 2.88 -0.94
N VAL A 39 -1.92 3.02 -0.23
CA VAL A 39 -2.32 2.06 0.79
C VAL A 39 -3.25 1.07 0.10
N ILE A 40 -3.04 -0.22 0.35
CA ILE A 40 -3.86 -1.26 -0.24
C ILE A 40 -4.65 -1.94 0.88
N ALA A 41 -5.96 -1.98 0.74
CA ALA A 41 -6.84 -2.58 1.74
C ALA A 41 -7.40 -3.89 1.18
N LEU A 42 -7.08 -5.00 1.85
CA LEU A 42 -7.55 -6.32 1.47
C LEU A 42 -8.57 -6.81 2.49
N ARG A 43 -9.73 -7.16 2.02
CA ARG A 43 -10.82 -7.62 2.89
C ARG A 43 -11.00 -9.13 2.87
N GLY A 44 -10.35 -9.81 1.92
CA GLY A 44 -10.48 -11.26 1.79
C GLY A 44 -9.17 -11.90 1.39
N GLN A 45 -9.09 -13.20 1.57
CA GLN A 45 -7.89 -13.95 1.23
C GLN A 45 -7.78 -14.29 -0.26
N THR A 46 -8.81 -13.98 -1.02
CA THR A 46 -8.84 -14.23 -2.46
C THR A 46 -9.23 -12.96 -3.18
N LEU A 47 -8.90 -12.89 -4.47
CA LEU A 47 -9.33 -11.80 -5.34
C LEU A 47 -10.36 -12.32 -6.35
N GLY A 48 -11.25 -11.40 -6.74
CA GLY A 48 -12.24 -11.72 -7.75
C GLY A 48 -13.51 -12.32 -7.18
N ASP A 49 -14.32 -12.86 -8.05
CA ASP A 49 -15.60 -13.41 -7.67
C ASP A 49 -15.44 -14.82 -7.14
N GLN A 50 -15.57 -14.95 -5.84
CA GLN A 50 -15.38 -16.23 -5.16
C GLN A 50 -16.51 -17.22 -5.39
N THR A 51 -17.62 -16.76 -5.95
CA THR A 51 -18.73 -17.66 -6.23
C THR A 51 -18.44 -18.57 -7.41
N ILE A 52 -17.45 -18.21 -8.23
CA ILE A 52 -17.12 -18.98 -9.42
C ILE A 52 -16.04 -20.01 -9.12
N ASP A 53 -14.91 -19.58 -8.60
CA ASP A 53 -13.79 -20.48 -8.40
C ASP A 53 -12.85 -19.95 -7.32
N THR A 54 -12.82 -20.62 -6.18
CA THR A 54 -11.97 -20.23 -5.06
C THR A 54 -10.50 -20.39 -5.38
N SER A 55 -10.14 -21.44 -6.14
CA SER A 55 -8.74 -21.65 -6.47
C SER A 55 -8.22 -20.58 -7.44
N LEU A 56 -9.08 -20.10 -8.32
CA LEU A 56 -8.73 -18.96 -9.17
C LEU A 56 -8.48 -17.72 -8.30
N GLY A 57 -9.35 -17.46 -7.33
CA GLY A 57 -9.20 -16.33 -6.44
C GLY A 57 -7.91 -16.39 -5.63
N GLN A 58 -7.52 -17.58 -5.21
CA GLN A 58 -6.24 -17.77 -4.51
C GLN A 58 -5.06 -17.51 -5.43
N ALA A 59 -5.13 -18.00 -6.67
CA ALA A 59 -4.08 -17.78 -7.64
C ALA A 59 -3.93 -16.30 -7.98
N LEU A 60 -5.04 -15.59 -8.09
CA LEU A 60 -5.01 -14.15 -8.37
C LEU A 60 -4.41 -13.38 -7.20
N MET A 61 -4.74 -13.75 -5.98
CA MET A 61 -4.14 -13.11 -4.80
C MET A 61 -2.63 -13.33 -4.77
N ALA A 62 -2.19 -14.56 -5.02
CA ALA A 62 -0.77 -14.86 -5.04
C ALA A 62 -0.04 -14.08 -6.13
N ALA A 63 -0.65 -13.97 -7.32
CA ALA A 63 -0.07 -13.19 -8.42
C ALA A 63 0.01 -11.71 -8.07
N PHE A 64 -1.04 -11.18 -7.44
CA PHE A 64 -1.07 -9.80 -7.02
C PHE A 64 0.04 -9.49 -6.01
N LEU A 65 0.16 -10.30 -4.97
CA LEU A 65 1.17 -10.11 -3.94
C LEU A 65 2.59 -10.29 -4.50
N ARG A 66 2.77 -11.24 -5.41
CA ARG A 66 4.07 -11.44 -6.04
C ARG A 66 4.46 -10.23 -6.87
N THR A 67 3.50 -9.66 -7.58
CA THR A 67 3.74 -8.46 -8.38
C THR A 67 4.10 -7.28 -7.49
N LEU A 68 3.40 -7.12 -6.38
CA LEU A 68 3.72 -6.05 -5.43
C LEU A 68 5.13 -6.25 -4.84
N ALA A 69 5.46 -7.47 -4.46
CA ALA A 69 6.75 -7.76 -3.85
C ALA A 69 7.92 -7.53 -4.80
N GLY A 70 7.67 -7.69 -6.10
CA GLY A 70 8.69 -7.44 -7.12
C GLY A 70 8.76 -6.01 -7.61
N ASN A 71 7.88 -5.15 -7.13
CA ASN A 71 7.85 -3.75 -7.56
C ASN A 71 8.90 -2.97 -6.79
N PRO A 72 9.79 -2.22 -7.47
CA PRO A 72 10.77 -1.40 -6.77
C PRO A 72 10.14 -0.29 -5.93
N ALA A 73 8.89 0.06 -6.22
CA ALA A 73 8.15 1.07 -5.45
C ALA A 73 6.97 0.37 -4.76
N PRO A 74 7.18 -0.24 -3.59
CA PRO A 74 6.11 -0.96 -2.92
C PRO A 74 5.03 -0.01 -2.38
N PRO A 75 3.85 -0.53 -2.06
CA PRO A 75 2.84 0.30 -1.40
C PRO A 75 3.34 0.75 -0.03
N THR A 76 2.79 1.84 0.46
CA THR A 76 3.12 2.36 1.78
C THR A 76 2.67 1.40 2.87
N ALA A 77 1.48 0.87 2.73
CA ALA A 77 0.92 -0.06 3.71
C ALA A 77 -0.04 -1.03 3.05
N LEU A 78 -0.12 -2.20 3.64
CA LEU A 78 -1.06 -3.23 3.27
C LEU A 78 -1.93 -3.49 4.50
N LEU A 79 -3.22 -3.23 4.37
CA LEU A 79 -4.17 -3.37 5.47
C LEU A 79 -4.98 -4.65 5.24
N LEU A 80 -4.95 -5.52 6.22
CA LEU A 80 -5.65 -6.81 6.14
C LEU A 80 -6.76 -6.86 7.17
N TYR A 81 -7.98 -7.15 6.73
CA TYR A 81 -9.11 -7.34 7.63
C TYR A 81 -10.04 -8.40 7.06
N GLY A 82 -10.98 -8.86 7.87
CA GLY A 82 -11.80 -10.01 7.47
C GLY A 82 -10.91 -11.22 7.23
N SER A 83 -11.24 -12.03 6.25
CA SER A 83 -10.47 -13.24 5.97
C SER A 83 -9.09 -12.95 5.39
N ALA A 84 -8.80 -11.68 5.01
CA ALA A 84 -7.47 -11.34 4.52
C ALA A 84 -6.38 -11.56 5.56
N VAL A 85 -6.70 -11.52 6.86
CA VAL A 85 -5.70 -11.76 7.90
C VAL A 85 -5.14 -13.19 7.82
N LEU A 86 -5.86 -14.12 7.19
CA LEU A 86 -5.35 -15.47 6.98
C LEU A 86 -4.12 -15.49 6.10
N LEU A 87 -3.94 -14.48 5.24
CA LEU A 87 -2.74 -14.37 4.40
C LEU A 87 -1.50 -14.14 5.26
N ALA A 88 -1.65 -13.53 6.42
CA ALA A 88 -0.54 -13.27 7.34
C ALA A 88 -0.42 -14.33 8.43
N GLY A 89 -1.25 -15.35 8.40
CA GLY A 89 -1.18 -16.44 9.37
C GLY A 89 -0.06 -17.42 9.04
N SER A 90 0.33 -18.21 10.04
CA SER A 90 1.46 -19.13 9.90
C SER A 90 1.25 -20.21 8.84
N GLN A 91 0.00 -20.49 8.46
CA GLN A 91 -0.32 -21.50 7.46
C GLN A 91 -0.46 -20.90 6.05
N SER A 92 -0.22 -19.63 5.89
CA SER A 92 -0.45 -18.96 4.61
C SER A 92 0.58 -19.38 3.57
N PRO A 93 0.13 -19.75 2.36
CA PRO A 93 1.06 -20.10 1.28
C PRO A 93 1.78 -18.88 0.70
N VAL A 94 1.34 -17.66 1.04
CA VAL A 94 1.94 -16.42 0.53
C VAL A 94 2.69 -15.65 1.62
N LEU A 95 2.98 -16.30 2.74
CA LEU A 95 3.62 -15.65 3.87
C LEU A 95 4.96 -15.05 3.48
N ASP A 96 5.73 -15.73 2.64
CA ASP A 96 7.02 -15.23 2.17
C ASP A 96 6.88 -13.94 1.37
N LEU A 97 5.80 -13.81 0.62
CA LEU A 97 5.57 -12.59 -0.16
C LEU A 97 5.26 -11.42 0.75
N LEU A 98 4.49 -11.66 1.81
CA LEU A 98 4.21 -10.60 2.79
C LEU A 98 5.48 -10.20 3.54
N ALA A 99 6.30 -11.18 3.90
CA ALA A 99 7.57 -10.89 4.56
C ALA A 99 8.49 -10.07 3.66
N ALA A 100 8.51 -10.38 2.36
CA ALA A 100 9.31 -9.63 1.41
C ALA A 100 8.81 -8.19 1.28
N LEU A 101 7.50 -7.98 1.25
CA LEU A 101 6.92 -6.64 1.21
C LEU A 101 7.31 -5.85 2.45
N GLN A 102 7.22 -6.46 3.61
CA GLN A 102 7.58 -5.81 4.86
C GLN A 102 9.06 -5.43 4.87
N LYS A 103 9.90 -6.30 4.38
CA LYS A 103 11.33 -6.07 4.31
C LYS A 103 11.65 -4.88 3.40
N HIS A 104 10.85 -4.66 2.38
CA HIS A 104 11.05 -3.54 1.44
C HIS A 104 10.36 -2.25 1.89
N GLY A 105 9.85 -2.23 3.11
CA GLY A 105 9.31 -0.99 3.67
C GLY A 105 7.80 -0.87 3.65
N CYS A 106 7.08 -1.86 3.16
CA CYS A 106 5.63 -1.86 3.20
C CYS A 106 5.17 -2.23 4.62
N GLU A 107 4.37 -1.39 5.21
CA GLU A 107 3.81 -1.66 6.53
C GLU A 107 2.63 -2.62 6.38
N ILE A 108 2.63 -3.70 7.15
CA ILE A 108 1.55 -4.68 7.08
C ILE A 108 0.78 -4.64 8.39
N LEU A 109 -0.47 -4.20 8.32
CA LEU A 109 -1.34 -4.05 9.48
C LEU A 109 -2.49 -5.03 9.39
N CYS A 110 -2.69 -5.81 10.43
CA CYS A 110 -3.72 -6.83 10.49
C CYS A 110 -4.77 -6.46 11.52
N CYS A 111 -6.03 -6.48 11.09
CA CYS A 111 -7.15 -6.13 11.96
C CYS A 111 -7.17 -7.02 13.19
N GLN A 112 -7.13 -6.41 14.36
CA GLN A 112 -7.10 -7.12 15.62
C GLN A 112 -8.32 -8.01 15.82
N ILE A 113 -9.49 -7.50 15.46
CA ILE A 113 -10.73 -8.27 15.59
C ILE A 113 -10.70 -9.50 14.71
N SER A 114 -10.26 -9.33 13.47
CA SER A 114 -10.21 -10.44 12.51
C SER A 114 -9.17 -11.47 12.91
N CYS A 115 -8.03 -11.03 13.41
CA CYS A 115 -6.99 -11.94 13.88
C CYS A 115 -7.48 -12.75 15.07
N ALA A 116 -8.18 -12.11 16.01
CA ALA A 116 -8.72 -12.81 17.18
C ALA A 116 -9.71 -13.88 16.77
N ALA A 117 -10.48 -13.61 15.71
CA ALA A 117 -11.51 -14.56 15.26
C ALA A 117 -10.94 -15.68 14.39
N LEU A 118 -9.91 -15.43 13.61
CA LEU A 118 -9.51 -16.34 12.54
C LEU A 118 -8.11 -16.92 12.69
N LEU A 119 -7.22 -16.31 13.47
CA LEU A 119 -5.87 -16.80 13.61
C LEU A 119 -5.66 -17.47 14.95
N GLU A 120 -4.95 -18.57 14.94
CA GLU A 120 -4.59 -19.27 16.15
C GLU A 120 -3.70 -18.36 16.99
N GLY A 121 -4.07 -18.18 18.26
CA GLY A 121 -3.38 -17.25 19.13
C GLY A 121 -3.69 -15.79 18.87
N GLY A 122 -4.50 -15.49 17.87
CA GLY A 122 -4.95 -14.14 17.57
C GLY A 122 -3.88 -13.21 17.03
N LYS A 123 -2.76 -13.76 16.55
CA LYS A 123 -1.65 -12.92 16.09
C LYS A 123 -1.17 -13.35 14.71
N PRO A 124 -0.80 -12.38 13.85
CA PRO A 124 -0.23 -12.72 12.56
C PRO A 124 1.22 -13.19 12.70
N ALA A 125 1.66 -14.00 11.76
CA ALA A 125 3.06 -14.41 11.68
C ALA A 125 3.93 -13.34 11.00
N VAL A 126 3.32 -12.53 10.15
CA VAL A 126 3.97 -11.39 9.49
C VAL A 126 3.06 -10.20 9.66
N GLY A 127 3.65 -9.02 9.88
CA GLY A 127 2.90 -7.81 10.12
C GLY A 127 2.59 -7.62 11.60
N GLN A 128 1.74 -6.68 11.88
CA GLN A 128 1.40 -6.36 13.28
C GLN A 128 -0.09 -6.11 13.42
N LEU A 129 -0.56 -6.28 14.64
CA LEU A 129 -1.96 -6.03 14.96
C LEU A 129 -2.25 -4.55 14.91
N ALA A 130 -3.43 -4.20 14.43
CA ALA A 130 -3.90 -2.83 14.40
C ALA A 130 -5.39 -2.81 14.71
N ASP A 131 -5.81 -1.80 15.45
CA ASP A 131 -7.24 -1.61 15.68
C ASP A 131 -7.85 -0.78 14.55
N TRP A 132 -9.16 -0.60 14.57
CA TRP A 132 -9.82 0.15 13.51
C TRP A 132 -9.50 1.63 13.52
N ILE A 133 -9.04 2.16 14.64
CA ILE A 133 -8.58 3.54 14.70
C ILE A 133 -7.34 3.67 13.81
N ASP A 134 -6.39 2.76 13.96
CA ASP A 134 -5.18 2.77 13.15
C ASP A 134 -5.45 2.52 11.68
N LEU A 135 -6.30 1.53 11.38
CA LEU A 135 -6.62 1.21 9.99
C LEU A 135 -7.31 2.37 9.31
N THR A 136 -8.28 2.97 9.97
CA THR A 136 -9.01 4.11 9.43
C THR A 136 -8.08 5.29 9.23
N ASP A 137 -7.20 5.54 10.19
CA ASP A 137 -6.25 6.63 10.11
C ASP A 137 -5.35 6.49 8.88
N ARG A 138 -4.85 5.29 8.62
CA ARG A 138 -4.02 5.04 7.45
C ARG A 138 -4.78 5.28 6.16
N MET A 139 -6.04 4.84 6.11
CA MET A 139 -6.86 5.05 4.92
C MET A 139 -7.17 6.52 4.70
N GLN A 140 -7.47 7.26 5.77
CA GLN A 140 -7.82 8.67 5.65
C GLN A 140 -6.63 9.54 5.27
N LYS A 141 -5.44 9.19 5.73
CA LYS A 141 -4.24 9.96 5.45
C LYS A 141 -3.58 9.58 4.15
N ALA A 142 -3.98 8.48 3.54
CA ALA A 142 -3.37 8.02 2.31
C ALA A 142 -3.81 8.90 1.14
N ARG A 143 -2.89 9.12 0.20
CA ARG A 143 -3.25 9.81 -1.03
C ARG A 143 -4.16 8.96 -1.89
N GLN A 144 -3.95 7.67 -1.83
CA GLN A 144 -4.70 6.73 -2.64
C GLN A 144 -4.86 5.43 -1.86
N VAL A 145 -6.07 4.90 -1.87
CA VAL A 145 -6.35 3.59 -1.30
C VAL A 145 -6.86 2.71 -2.42
N LEU A 146 -6.24 1.55 -2.59
CA LEU A 146 -6.64 0.57 -3.59
C LEU A 146 -7.40 -0.57 -2.91
N TRP A 147 -8.48 -0.97 -3.54
CA TRP A 147 -9.36 -2.04 -3.07
C TRP A 147 -9.45 -3.10 -4.16
N PRO A 148 -8.45 -3.92 -4.29
CA PRO A 148 -8.46 -4.94 -5.35
C PRO A 148 -9.54 -6.00 -5.18
#